data_be7bf8c9f3022861f21a42be711af3a9
#
_entry.id   be7bf8c9f3022861f21a42be711af3a9
#
_cell.length_a   1.000
_cell.length_b   1.000
_cell.length_c   1.000
_cell.angle_alpha   90.00
_cell.angle_beta   90.00
_cell.angle_gamma   90.00
#
_symmetry.space_group_name_H-M   'P 1'
#
loop_
_entity.id
_entity.type
_entity.pdbx_description
1 polymer ?
#
loop_
_entity_poly.entity_id
_entity_poly.type
_entity_poly.pdbx_seq_one_letter_code
_entity_poly.pdbx_strand_id
1 'polypeptide(L)'
;RNEKEKIGLLPNEWNSYDELNENTKLLHNTLRVTQPWRVGLDVEFEPKKMKPLFGFIPREWAHTLLGRNPLVHREHPDQNQTNFFFGHLKKAIEDGVIDYDLIINAIKLEHIRQDAIVILDHTRAI
;
A
#
# COMPACT_ATOMS: atom_id res chain seq x y z
N ARG A 1 16.17 15.07 -36.04
CA ARG A 1 16.95 14.66 -34.84
C ARG A 1 16.16 13.52 -34.19
N ASN A 2 16.74 12.31 -34.19
CA ASN A 2 16.08 11.09 -33.68
C ASN A 2 15.83 11.22 -32.19
N GLU A 3 14.56 11.40 -31.77
CA GLU A 3 14.15 11.39 -30.37
C GLU A 3 14.37 10.03 -29.67
N LYS A 4 14.54 8.97 -30.47
CA LYS A 4 14.83 7.61 -29.96
C LYS A 4 16.17 7.50 -29.20
N GLU A 5 17.11 8.40 -29.42
CA GLU A 5 18.41 8.43 -28.72
C GLU A 5 18.33 9.04 -27.32
N LYS A 6 17.17 9.63 -26.94
CA LYS A 6 16.95 10.24 -25.60
C LYS A 6 16.21 9.34 -24.62
N ILE A 7 15.74 8.19 -25.06
CA ILE A 7 14.97 7.27 -24.20
C ILE A 7 15.91 6.14 -23.77
N GLY A 8 16.35 6.17 -22.52
CA GLY A 8 17.07 5.09 -21.88
C GLY A 8 16.10 4.07 -21.24
N LEU A 9 16.55 2.83 -21.12
CA LEU A 9 15.83 1.84 -20.32
C LEU A 9 16.13 2.10 -18.84
N LEU A 10 15.08 2.16 -18.03
CA LEU A 10 15.22 2.22 -16.58
C LEU A 10 15.65 0.83 -16.08
N PRO A 11 16.75 0.73 -15.31
CA PRO A 11 17.14 -0.56 -14.71
C PRO A 11 16.04 -1.13 -13.81
N ASN A 12 15.92 -2.46 -13.77
CA ASN A 12 14.85 -3.14 -13.02
C ASN A 12 14.85 -2.80 -11.51
N GLU A 13 16.00 -2.49 -10.94
CA GLU A 13 16.13 -2.07 -9.54
C GLU A 13 15.32 -0.79 -9.21
N TRP A 14 15.10 0.08 -10.22
CA TRP A 14 14.31 1.31 -10.13
C TRP A 14 12.86 1.13 -10.61
N ASN A 15 12.45 -0.07 -10.95
CA ASN A 15 11.11 -0.35 -11.48
C ASN A 15 10.67 -1.78 -11.15
N SER A 16 10.83 -2.17 -9.88
CA SER A 16 10.42 -3.50 -9.41
C SER A 16 8.92 -3.53 -9.12
N TYR A 17 8.23 -4.54 -9.62
CA TYR A 17 6.79 -4.76 -9.42
C TYR A 17 6.58 -5.92 -8.44
N ASP A 18 6.10 -5.62 -7.23
CA ASP A 18 5.80 -6.56 -6.16
C ASP A 18 6.96 -7.51 -5.74
N GLU A 19 8.13 -7.39 -6.37
CA GLU A 19 9.32 -8.17 -6.05
C GLU A 19 10.34 -7.31 -5.30
N LEU A 20 10.65 -7.72 -4.08
CA LEU A 20 11.65 -7.07 -3.24
C LEU A 20 12.89 -7.93 -3.13
N ASN A 21 14.04 -7.38 -3.47
CA ASN A 21 15.36 -7.96 -3.27
C ASN A 21 16.36 -6.90 -2.79
N GLU A 22 17.57 -7.31 -2.46
CA GLU A 22 18.63 -6.43 -1.93
C GLU A 22 19.03 -5.25 -2.83
N ASN A 23 18.75 -5.35 -4.13
CA ASN A 23 19.07 -4.30 -5.11
C ASN A 23 17.86 -3.39 -5.39
N THR A 24 16.67 -3.69 -4.88
CA THR A 24 15.46 -2.91 -5.15
C THR A 24 15.59 -1.50 -4.58
N LYS A 25 15.48 -0.49 -5.45
CA LYS A 25 15.51 0.94 -5.11
C LYS A 25 14.14 1.59 -5.17
N LEU A 26 13.26 1.09 -6.04
CA LEU A 26 11.87 1.52 -6.15
C LEU A 26 10.97 0.31 -6.31
N LEU A 27 10.02 0.19 -5.41
CA LEU A 27 9.04 -0.88 -5.39
C LEU A 27 7.65 -0.36 -5.75
N HIS A 28 7.03 -0.96 -6.75
CA HIS A 28 5.64 -0.73 -7.11
C HIS A 28 4.76 -1.81 -6.49
N ASN A 29 3.96 -1.47 -5.50
CA ASN A 29 2.93 -2.37 -4.96
C ASN A 29 1.72 -2.34 -5.88
N THR A 30 1.61 -3.32 -6.77
CA THR A 30 0.52 -3.41 -7.75
C THR A 30 -0.74 -4.03 -7.14
N LEU A 31 -0.57 -4.87 -6.11
CA LEU A 31 -1.66 -5.48 -5.36
C LEU A 31 -2.27 -4.47 -4.37
N ARG A 32 -3.24 -3.70 -4.84
CA ARG A 32 -3.85 -2.60 -4.08
C ARG A 32 -4.40 -3.00 -2.71
N VAL A 33 -4.85 -4.24 -2.53
CA VAL A 33 -5.43 -4.72 -1.27
C VAL A 33 -4.40 -5.12 -0.22
N THR A 34 -3.11 -5.18 -0.58
CA THR A 34 -2.01 -5.59 0.31
C THR A 34 -0.95 -4.51 0.49
N GLN A 35 -1.33 -3.25 0.30
CA GLN A 35 -0.43 -2.12 0.51
C GLN A 35 -0.04 -2.01 1.99
N PRO A 36 1.25 -2.09 2.36
CA PRO A 36 1.70 -2.18 3.75
C PRO A 36 1.24 -1.03 4.65
N TRP A 37 1.09 0.17 4.07
CA TRP A 37 0.68 1.37 4.81
C TRP A 37 -0.83 1.50 5.02
N ARG A 38 -1.65 0.66 4.37
CA ARG A 38 -3.13 0.73 4.44
C ARG A 38 -3.79 -0.42 5.17
N VAL A 39 -3.03 -1.35 5.71
CA VAL A 39 -3.58 -2.53 6.39
C VAL A 39 -4.60 -2.12 7.46
N GLY A 40 -5.75 -2.79 7.47
CA GLY A 40 -6.85 -2.50 8.39
C GLY A 40 -7.76 -1.35 7.94
N LEU A 41 -7.42 -0.60 6.90
CA LEU A 41 -8.25 0.45 6.35
C LEU A 41 -9.19 -0.10 5.26
N ASP A 42 -10.32 0.55 5.08
CA ASP A 42 -11.27 0.22 4.03
C ASP A 42 -10.65 0.42 2.64
N VAL A 43 -10.95 -0.50 1.74
CA VAL A 43 -10.53 -0.38 0.35
C VAL A 43 -11.47 0.58 -0.36
N GLU A 44 -10.99 1.78 -0.64
CA GLU A 44 -11.71 2.86 -1.33
C GLU A 44 -11.90 2.57 -2.84
N PHE A 45 -12.17 1.34 -3.19
CA PHE A 45 -12.61 1.06 -4.54
C PHE A 45 -14.13 1.15 -4.57
N GLU A 46 -14.66 2.11 -5.31
CA GLU A 46 -16.02 1.92 -5.78
C GLU A 46 -16.06 0.55 -6.50
N PRO A 47 -16.73 -0.45 -5.94
CA PRO A 47 -16.99 -1.65 -6.71
C PRO A 47 -17.67 -1.16 -7.97
N LYS A 48 -17.12 -1.42 -9.16
CA LYS A 48 -17.83 -1.22 -10.42
C LYS A 48 -19.25 -1.67 -10.14
N LYS A 49 -20.25 -0.77 -10.26
CA LYS A 49 -21.67 -1.04 -9.95
C LYS A 49 -22.01 -2.43 -10.47
N MET A 50 -21.88 -3.42 -9.61
CA MET A 50 -22.11 -4.80 -10.01
C MET A 50 -23.60 -4.93 -10.20
N LYS A 51 -24.00 -5.38 -11.38
CA LYS A 51 -25.42 -5.63 -11.66
C LYS A 51 -26.00 -6.49 -10.54
N PRO A 52 -27.17 -6.13 -9.98
CA PRO A 52 -27.77 -6.88 -8.88
C PRO A 52 -27.91 -8.35 -9.25
N LEU A 53 -27.69 -9.24 -8.29
CA LEU A 53 -27.89 -10.65 -8.47
C LEU A 53 -29.40 -10.90 -8.57
N PHE A 54 -29.83 -11.60 -9.61
CA PHE A 54 -31.27 -11.84 -9.91
C PHE A 54 -32.12 -10.55 -10.08
N GLY A 55 -31.49 -9.40 -10.40
CA GLY A 55 -32.19 -8.16 -10.72
C GLY A 55 -32.71 -7.34 -9.52
N PHE A 56 -32.74 -7.89 -8.30
CA PHE A 56 -33.30 -7.21 -7.14
C PHE A 56 -32.47 -7.33 -5.84
N ILE A 57 -31.52 -8.26 -5.75
CA ILE A 57 -30.67 -8.39 -4.56
C ILE A 57 -29.37 -7.60 -4.77
N PRO A 58 -29.10 -6.53 -3.99
CA PRO A 58 -27.80 -5.88 -4.01
C PRO A 58 -26.70 -6.90 -3.71
N ARG A 59 -25.69 -6.98 -4.58
CA ARG A 59 -24.58 -7.94 -4.36
C ARG A 59 -23.83 -7.71 -3.06
N GLU A 60 -23.85 -6.50 -2.56
CA GLU A 60 -23.31 -6.14 -1.26
C GLU A 60 -23.93 -6.97 -0.12
N TRP A 61 -25.24 -7.16 -0.18
CA TRP A 61 -25.97 -8.01 0.79
C TRP A 61 -25.61 -9.48 0.65
N ALA A 62 -25.43 -9.96 -0.56
CA ALA A 62 -25.01 -11.33 -0.81
C ALA A 62 -23.58 -11.57 -0.29
N HIS A 63 -22.69 -10.59 -0.43
CA HIS A 63 -21.32 -10.66 0.10
C HIS A 63 -21.30 -10.67 1.64
N THR A 64 -22.14 -9.87 2.28
CA THR A 64 -22.28 -9.83 3.75
C THR A 64 -22.86 -11.15 4.29
N LEU A 65 -23.90 -11.68 3.64
CA LEU A 65 -24.53 -12.96 4.01
C LEU A 65 -23.61 -14.17 3.80
N LEU A 66 -22.71 -14.12 2.81
CA LEU A 66 -21.74 -15.17 2.52
C LEU A 66 -20.43 -15.02 3.32
N GLY A 67 -20.39 -14.12 4.32
CA GLY A 67 -19.20 -13.89 5.15
C GLY A 67 -17.99 -13.33 4.38
N ARG A 68 -18.21 -12.81 3.18
CA ARG A 68 -17.20 -12.06 2.43
C ARG A 68 -17.27 -10.59 2.86
N ASN A 69 -16.72 -10.32 4.03
CA ASN A 69 -16.66 -9.01 4.63
C ASN A 69 -16.03 -7.95 3.71
N PRO A 70 -16.32 -6.64 3.98
CA PRO A 70 -15.85 -5.53 3.18
C PRO A 70 -14.37 -5.68 2.88
N LEU A 71 -13.99 -5.23 1.71
CA LEU A 71 -12.61 -5.25 1.24
C LEU A 71 -11.78 -4.34 2.16
N VAL A 72 -11.22 -4.91 3.19
CA VAL A 72 -10.24 -4.25 4.06
C VAL A 72 -8.85 -4.62 3.54
N HIS A 73 -7.95 -3.65 3.56
CA HIS A 73 -6.55 -3.89 3.22
C HIS A 73 -5.95 -4.93 4.18
N ARG A 74 -5.27 -5.91 3.62
CA ARG A 74 -4.67 -7.04 4.34
C ARG A 74 -3.16 -6.90 4.37
N GLU A 75 -2.52 -7.61 5.30
CA GLU A 75 -1.06 -7.72 5.32
C GLU A 75 -0.55 -8.29 3.99
N HIS A 76 0.59 -7.76 3.55
CA HIS A 76 1.28 -8.29 2.39
C HIS A 76 1.84 -9.69 2.72
N PRO A 77 1.73 -10.68 1.81
CA PRO A 77 2.27 -12.03 2.06
C PRO A 77 3.79 -12.04 2.28
N ASP A 78 4.51 -11.11 1.66
CA ASP A 78 5.93 -10.87 1.93
C ASP A 78 6.09 -9.75 2.96
N GLN A 79 6.41 -10.11 4.20
CA GLN A 79 6.63 -9.18 5.31
C GLN A 79 7.79 -8.21 5.06
N ASN A 80 8.75 -8.56 4.20
CA ASN A 80 9.85 -7.67 3.86
C ASN A 80 9.37 -6.39 3.18
N GLN A 81 8.23 -6.41 2.48
CA GLN A 81 7.65 -5.20 1.89
C GLN A 81 7.16 -4.21 2.95
N THR A 82 6.59 -4.71 4.04
CA THR A 82 6.21 -3.88 5.19
C THR A 82 7.46 -3.27 5.83
N ASN A 83 8.50 -4.07 6.05
CA ASN A 83 9.77 -3.61 6.61
C ASN A 83 10.46 -2.58 5.70
N PHE A 84 10.42 -2.80 4.40
CA PHE A 84 10.97 -1.87 3.41
C PHE A 84 10.27 -0.51 3.47
N PHE A 85 8.93 -0.50 3.43
CA PHE A 85 8.17 0.76 3.51
C PHE A 85 8.43 1.51 4.82
N PHE A 86 8.26 0.83 5.96
CA PHE A 86 8.40 1.48 7.26
C PHE A 86 9.85 1.81 7.60
N GLY A 87 10.83 1.04 7.09
CA GLY A 87 12.25 1.34 7.22
C GLY A 87 12.63 2.64 6.52
N HIS A 88 12.18 2.85 5.30
CA HIS A 88 12.38 4.10 4.57
C HIS A 88 11.62 5.27 5.19
N LEU A 89 10.39 5.03 5.67
CA LEU A 89 9.62 6.06 6.37
C LEU A 89 10.34 6.51 7.65
N LYS A 90 10.84 5.57 8.43
CA LYS A 90 11.64 5.87 9.63
C LYS A 90 12.90 6.65 9.29
N LYS A 91 13.62 6.23 8.27
CA LYS A 91 14.80 6.96 7.76
C LYS A 91 14.46 8.40 7.39
N ALA A 92 13.35 8.62 6.69
CA ALA A 92 12.90 9.96 6.32
C ALA A 92 12.55 10.83 7.54
N ILE A 93 12.04 10.23 8.62
CA ILE A 93 11.80 10.93 9.89
C ILE A 93 13.12 11.27 10.57
N GLU A 94 14.05 10.34 10.65
CA GLU A 94 15.37 10.54 11.27
C GLU A 94 16.20 11.60 10.53
N ASP A 95 16.07 11.66 9.20
CA ASP A 95 16.72 12.67 8.36
C ASP A 95 16.01 14.05 8.40
N GLY A 96 14.89 14.17 9.12
CA GLY A 96 14.11 15.41 9.23
C GLY A 96 13.35 15.80 7.96
N VAL A 97 13.15 14.86 7.04
CA VAL A 97 12.37 15.06 5.80
C VAL A 97 10.86 15.02 6.09
N ILE A 98 10.46 14.22 7.06
CA ILE A 98 9.07 14.03 7.48
C ILE A 98 8.97 14.23 8.99
N ASP A 99 8.01 15.05 9.43
CA ASP A 99 7.70 15.22 10.83
C ASP A 99 6.78 14.12 11.35
N TYR A 100 6.97 13.75 12.62
CA TYR A 100 6.11 12.79 13.32
C TYR A 100 4.64 13.23 13.34
N ASP A 101 4.39 14.54 13.43
CA ASP A 101 3.04 15.12 13.41
C ASP A 101 2.32 14.86 12.07
N LEU A 102 3.07 14.78 10.97
CA LEU A 102 2.51 14.41 9.67
C LEU A 102 1.97 12.98 9.67
N ILE A 103 2.72 12.05 10.32
CA ILE A 103 2.29 10.65 10.44
C ILE A 103 1.04 10.55 11.31
N ILE A 104 1.00 11.25 12.46
CA ILE A 104 -0.15 11.29 13.35
C ILE A 104 -1.39 11.84 12.60
N ASN A 105 -1.19 12.86 11.80
CA ASN A 105 -2.26 13.43 10.98
C ASN A 105 -2.75 12.44 9.91
N ALA A 106 -1.83 11.75 9.24
CA ALA A 106 -2.17 10.74 8.25
C ALA A 106 -2.95 9.57 8.85
N ILE A 107 -2.63 9.16 10.10
CA ILE A 107 -3.41 8.16 10.84
C ILE A 107 -4.82 8.67 11.12
N LYS A 108 -4.98 9.91 11.62
CA LYS A 108 -6.29 10.52 11.91
C LYS A 108 -7.18 10.63 10.68
N LEU A 109 -6.57 10.84 9.51
CA LEU A 109 -7.26 10.95 8.23
C LEU A 109 -7.44 9.59 7.53
N GLU A 110 -7.08 8.49 8.18
CA GLU A 110 -7.15 7.12 7.63
C GLU A 110 -6.36 6.94 6.31
N HIS A 111 -5.31 7.73 6.14
CA HIS A 111 -4.39 7.58 4.99
C HIS A 111 -3.34 6.51 5.23
N ILE A 112 -3.03 6.24 6.49
CA ILE A 112 -2.08 5.21 6.94
C ILE A 112 -2.71 4.39 8.07
N ARG A 113 -2.28 3.13 8.21
CA ARG A 113 -2.77 2.18 9.22
C ARG A 113 -2.66 2.72 10.65
N GLN A 114 -3.61 2.33 11.51
CA GLN A 114 -3.73 2.85 12.88
C GLN A 114 -2.54 2.51 13.78
N ASP A 115 -1.87 1.40 13.52
CA ASP A 115 -0.72 0.91 14.27
C ASP A 115 0.64 1.34 13.68
N ALA A 116 0.64 2.30 12.74
CA ALA A 116 1.85 2.76 12.05
C ALA A 116 2.96 3.21 13.01
N ILE A 117 2.61 3.90 14.11
CA ILE A 117 3.58 4.35 15.12
C ILE A 117 4.24 3.15 15.81
N VAL A 118 3.45 2.15 16.20
CA VAL A 118 3.95 0.94 16.85
C VAL A 118 4.93 0.20 15.92
N ILE A 119 4.60 0.12 14.64
CA ILE A 119 5.48 -0.51 13.64
C ILE A 119 6.77 0.30 13.48
N LEU A 120 6.68 1.63 13.37
CA LEU A 120 7.84 2.50 13.27
C LEU A 120 8.80 2.35 14.46
N ASP A 121 8.27 2.23 15.68
CA ASP A 121 9.09 2.07 16.89
C ASP A 121 9.89 0.76 16.88
N HIS A 122 9.36 -0.29 16.25
CA HIS A 122 10.01 -1.60 16.18
C HIS A 122 10.80 -1.82 14.88
N THR A 123 10.67 -0.93 13.89
CA THR A 123 11.38 -1.03 12.60
C THR A 123 12.74 -0.35 12.68
N ARG A 124 13.75 -0.91 12.01
CA ARG A 124 15.04 -0.25 11.80
C ARG A 124 14.97 0.64 10.56
N ALA A 125 15.60 1.82 10.63
CA ALA A 125 15.82 2.65 9.45
C ALA A 125 16.73 1.92 8.44
N ILE A 126 16.46 2.10 7.15
CA ILE A 126 17.22 1.48 6.04
C ILE A 126 18.08 2.53 5.36
#